data_e735e6ebcd518bcb1d5dd2a0e646cdb5
#
_entry.id   e735e6ebcd518bcb1d5dd2a0e646cdb5
#
_cell.length_a   1.000
_cell.length_b   1.000
_cell.length_c   1.000
_cell.angle_alpha   90.00
_cell.angle_beta   90.00
_cell.angle_gamma   90.00
#
_symmetry.space_group_name_H-M   'P 1'
#
loop_
_entity.id
_entity.type
_entity.pdbx_description
1 polymer ?
#
loop_
_entity_poly.entity_id
_entity_poly.type
_entity_poly.pdbx_seq_one_letter_code
_entity_poly.pdbx_strand_id
1 'polypeptide(L)'
;MRRLLLACIAVLLALPAYADGFITRLLNKPVPGGVAVVELGNSPQAPRVTYQRKPVLVVREDDARWIAIVGIPLTVKPGAQQVSVDSGATRELSFNVGPRTYREQRITLKNKEQVSPSPANVKRFERELAEQLKAYDQFSARQPSNLLFDPPVDGPLSSPFGLRRFFNGEERNPHSGLDFAVGAGTPIKSPAAGKVILVGDYFFNGKTVFVDHGQGLISMFCHMSKVDVKVGDELPRGGTVGRVGATGRATGPHLHWNVSLNGVRVDPSIFIGKYQP
;
A
#
# COMPACT_ATOMS: atom_id res chain seq x y z
N MET A 1 -40.45 -40.99 46.00
CA MET A 1 -39.87 -39.71 45.55
C MET A 1 -38.90 -39.97 44.42
N ARG A 2 -39.32 -39.79 43.15
CA ARG A 2 -38.48 -39.95 41.95
C ARG A 2 -37.91 -38.56 41.58
N ARG A 3 -36.59 -38.40 41.62
CA ARG A 3 -35.91 -37.21 41.16
C ARG A 3 -35.71 -37.32 39.64
N LEU A 4 -36.38 -36.47 38.87
CA LEU A 4 -36.08 -36.26 37.45
C LEU A 4 -34.79 -35.41 37.33
N LEU A 5 -33.75 -35.99 36.74
CA LEU A 5 -32.57 -35.23 36.26
C LEU A 5 -32.93 -34.67 34.88
N LEU A 6 -33.07 -33.35 34.76
CA LEU A 6 -33.08 -32.66 33.47
C LEU A 6 -31.61 -32.57 32.96
N ALA A 7 -31.32 -33.29 31.91
CA ALA A 7 -30.05 -33.09 31.17
C ALA A 7 -30.24 -31.95 30.18
N CYS A 8 -29.60 -30.79 30.43
CA CYS A 8 -29.47 -29.70 29.44
C CYS A 8 -28.49 -30.12 28.39
N ILE A 9 -28.98 -30.47 27.20
CA ILE A 9 -28.15 -30.65 25.99
C ILE A 9 -27.80 -29.25 25.47
N ALA A 10 -26.57 -28.79 25.70
CA ALA A 10 -26.02 -27.62 25.05
C ALA A 10 -25.72 -27.97 23.59
N VAL A 11 -26.55 -27.52 22.66
CA VAL A 11 -26.27 -27.60 21.23
C VAL A 11 -25.20 -26.55 20.92
N LEU A 12 -23.94 -26.96 20.81
CA LEU A 12 -22.87 -26.17 20.25
C LEU A 12 -23.15 -26.04 18.75
N LEU A 13 -23.69 -24.90 18.34
CA LEU A 13 -23.75 -24.50 16.95
C LEU A 13 -22.29 -24.25 16.49
N ALA A 14 -21.68 -25.25 15.87
CA ALA A 14 -20.44 -25.08 15.15
C ALA A 14 -20.72 -24.12 13.98
N LEU A 15 -20.29 -22.86 14.10
CA LEU A 15 -20.22 -21.95 12.96
C LEU A 15 -19.31 -22.61 11.92
N PRO A 16 -19.71 -22.67 10.63
CA PRO A 16 -18.84 -23.18 9.59
C PRO A 16 -17.56 -22.34 9.57
N ALA A 17 -16.45 -22.94 9.91
CA ALA A 17 -15.12 -22.35 9.69
C ALA A 17 -14.89 -22.35 8.17
N TYR A 18 -15.26 -21.27 7.50
CA TYR A 18 -14.84 -21.06 6.12
C TYR A 18 -13.31 -20.95 6.12
N ALA A 19 -12.66 -21.81 5.35
CA ALA A 19 -11.22 -21.66 5.14
C ALA A 19 -10.96 -20.29 4.52
N ASP A 20 -9.94 -19.57 5.00
CA ASP A 20 -9.52 -18.28 4.44
C ASP A 20 -9.34 -18.41 2.93
N GLY A 21 -9.89 -17.47 2.17
CA GLY A 21 -9.74 -17.42 0.73
C GLY A 21 -8.29 -17.16 0.30
N PHE A 22 -8.03 -17.29 -0.97
CA PHE A 22 -6.68 -17.11 -1.52
C PHE A 22 -6.13 -15.69 -1.27
N ILE A 23 -6.96 -14.66 -1.56
CA ILE A 23 -6.56 -13.25 -1.40
C ILE A 23 -6.34 -12.94 0.09
N THR A 24 -7.24 -13.41 0.95
CA THR A 24 -7.13 -13.23 2.41
C THR A 24 -5.83 -13.82 2.94
N ARG A 25 -5.50 -15.06 2.61
CA ARG A 25 -4.22 -15.68 3.04
C ARG A 25 -2.99 -14.92 2.56
N LEU A 26 -3.06 -14.34 1.37
CA LEU A 26 -1.94 -13.64 0.75
C LEU A 26 -1.73 -12.26 1.38
N LEU A 27 -2.80 -11.46 1.48
CA LEU A 27 -2.69 -10.03 1.79
C LEU A 27 -2.93 -9.69 3.26
N ASN A 28 -3.61 -10.56 4.04
CA ASN A 28 -3.99 -10.21 5.41
C ASN A 28 -2.80 -10.18 6.36
N LYS A 29 -2.22 -9.01 6.52
CA LYS A 29 -1.11 -8.68 7.44
C LYS A 29 -1.50 -7.43 8.23
N PRO A 30 -2.46 -7.54 9.19
CA PRO A 30 -3.02 -6.40 9.90
C PRO A 30 -2.09 -5.91 11.01
N VAL A 31 -1.10 -5.13 10.59
CA VAL A 31 -0.13 -4.42 11.47
C VAL A 31 0.00 -2.96 10.99
N PRO A 32 0.55 -2.04 11.80
CA PRO A 32 0.84 -0.68 11.32
C PRO A 32 1.64 -0.72 10.01
N GLY A 33 1.19 -0.02 8.96
CA GLY A 33 1.78 -0.07 7.63
C GLY A 33 1.47 -1.34 6.82
N GLY A 34 0.64 -2.22 7.33
CA GLY A 34 0.20 -3.44 6.67
C GLY A 34 -1.18 -3.31 6.01
N VAL A 35 -1.79 -4.46 5.77
CA VAL A 35 -3.10 -4.59 5.12
C VAL A 35 -4.00 -5.47 5.97
N ALA A 36 -5.24 -5.06 6.21
CA ALA A 36 -6.29 -5.93 6.74
C ALA A 36 -7.22 -6.36 5.61
N VAL A 37 -7.62 -7.62 5.62
CA VAL A 37 -8.69 -8.13 4.77
C VAL A 37 -9.91 -8.40 5.66
N VAL A 38 -11.02 -7.73 5.36
CA VAL A 38 -12.26 -7.81 6.15
C VAL A 38 -13.34 -8.47 5.30
N GLU A 39 -13.89 -9.57 5.79
CA GLU A 39 -15.00 -10.25 5.13
C GLU A 39 -16.30 -9.43 5.22
N LEU A 40 -16.93 -9.25 4.06
CA LEU A 40 -18.18 -8.48 3.94
C LEU A 40 -19.43 -9.37 3.82
N GLY A 41 -19.20 -10.67 3.58
CA GLY A 41 -20.26 -11.66 3.31
C GLY A 41 -20.75 -11.62 1.86
N ASN A 42 -21.93 -12.20 1.65
CA ASN A 42 -22.53 -12.34 0.33
C ASN A 42 -23.43 -11.14 0.03
N SER A 43 -23.29 -10.59 -1.16
CA SER A 43 -24.17 -9.53 -1.65
C SER A 43 -24.23 -9.59 -3.18
N PRO A 44 -25.41 -9.29 -3.82
CA PRO A 44 -25.50 -9.21 -5.28
C PRO A 44 -24.58 -8.15 -5.88
N GLN A 45 -24.35 -7.06 -5.16
CA GLN A 45 -23.49 -5.94 -5.57
C GLN A 45 -22.39 -5.71 -4.53
N ALA A 46 -21.25 -5.16 -4.98
CA ALA A 46 -20.15 -4.78 -4.11
C ALA A 46 -20.63 -3.77 -3.05
N PRO A 47 -20.50 -4.06 -1.75
CA PRO A 47 -20.76 -3.07 -0.72
C PRO A 47 -19.82 -1.88 -0.82
N ARG A 48 -20.26 -0.71 -0.40
CA ARG A 48 -19.35 0.43 -0.22
C ARG A 48 -18.72 0.34 1.15
N VAL A 49 -17.41 0.47 1.20
CA VAL A 49 -16.66 0.37 2.46
C VAL A 49 -15.81 1.62 2.63
N THR A 50 -15.80 2.14 3.86
CA THR A 50 -14.89 3.23 4.24
C THR A 50 -14.10 2.87 5.49
N TYR A 51 -12.85 3.32 5.54
CA TYR A 51 -11.98 3.29 6.70
C TYR A 51 -11.44 4.69 6.96
N GLN A 52 -11.62 5.21 8.17
CA GLN A 52 -11.25 6.59 8.52
C GLN A 52 -11.76 7.61 7.49
N ARG A 53 -13.01 7.44 7.02
CA ARG A 53 -13.70 8.26 6.00
C ARG A 53 -13.10 8.21 4.58
N LYS A 54 -12.15 7.33 4.31
CA LYS A 54 -11.61 7.09 2.97
C LYS A 54 -12.25 5.85 2.36
N PRO A 55 -12.58 5.83 1.07
CA PRO A 55 -13.10 4.65 0.40
C PRO A 55 -12.05 3.54 0.37
N VAL A 56 -12.48 2.31 0.50
CA VAL A 56 -11.66 1.10 0.60
C VAL A 56 -11.87 0.22 -0.62
N LEU A 57 -10.81 -0.41 -1.08
CA LEU A 57 -10.82 -1.41 -2.15
C LEU A 57 -11.70 -2.60 -1.76
N VAL A 58 -12.71 -2.90 -2.60
CA VAL A 58 -13.63 -4.03 -2.42
C VAL A 58 -13.57 -4.93 -3.66
N VAL A 59 -13.29 -6.20 -3.45
CA VAL A 59 -13.22 -7.22 -4.51
C VAL A 59 -13.94 -8.50 -4.07
N ARG A 60 -14.16 -9.40 -5.02
CA ARG A 60 -14.59 -10.76 -4.71
C ARG A 60 -13.41 -11.61 -4.25
N GLU A 61 -13.58 -12.30 -3.14
CA GLU A 61 -12.67 -13.38 -2.71
C GLU A 61 -12.90 -14.63 -3.56
N ASP A 62 -14.18 -14.91 -3.84
CA ASP A 62 -14.68 -16.01 -4.65
C ASP A 62 -16.05 -15.63 -5.27
N ASP A 63 -16.74 -16.58 -5.89
CA ASP A 63 -18.03 -16.32 -6.55
C ASP A 63 -19.13 -15.80 -5.62
N ALA A 64 -19.03 -16.06 -4.32
CA ALA A 64 -20.05 -15.72 -3.34
C ALA A 64 -19.67 -14.55 -2.42
N ARG A 65 -18.40 -14.42 -2.01
CA ARG A 65 -17.98 -13.54 -0.91
C ARG A 65 -17.27 -12.29 -1.39
N TRP A 66 -17.67 -11.15 -0.82
CA TRP A 66 -16.95 -9.89 -0.95
C TRP A 66 -15.99 -9.69 0.23
N ILE A 67 -14.86 -9.07 -0.05
CA ILE A 67 -13.85 -8.66 0.93
C ILE A 67 -13.46 -7.21 0.72
N ALA A 68 -13.14 -6.52 1.82
CA ALA A 68 -12.51 -5.21 1.81
C ALA A 68 -11.02 -5.35 2.10
N ILE A 69 -10.18 -4.67 1.31
CA ILE A 69 -8.73 -4.65 1.45
C ILE A 69 -8.33 -3.28 1.97
N VAL A 70 -8.00 -3.22 3.26
CA VAL A 70 -7.82 -1.99 4.03
C VAL A 70 -6.35 -1.71 4.24
N GLY A 71 -5.84 -0.60 3.71
CA GLY A 71 -4.51 -0.10 4.04
C GLY A 71 -4.48 0.49 5.46
N ILE A 72 -3.54 0.06 6.28
CA ILE A 72 -3.38 0.51 7.67
C ILE A 72 -2.24 1.52 7.75
N PRO A 73 -2.48 2.79 8.16
CA PRO A 73 -1.41 3.76 8.33
C PRO A 73 -0.32 3.28 9.32
N LEU A 74 0.94 3.67 9.08
CA LEU A 74 2.05 3.42 10.01
C LEU A 74 1.82 4.02 11.41
N THR A 75 0.97 5.04 11.50
CA THR A 75 0.66 5.75 12.76
C THR A 75 -0.43 5.08 13.59
N VAL A 76 -1.11 4.07 13.07
CA VAL A 76 -2.15 3.34 13.81
C VAL A 76 -1.51 2.52 14.92
N LYS A 77 -2.06 2.64 16.13
CA LYS A 77 -1.64 1.82 17.27
C LYS A 77 -2.28 0.43 17.19
N PRO A 78 -1.61 -0.61 17.69
CA PRO A 78 -2.22 -1.93 17.86
C PRO A 78 -3.54 -1.86 18.62
N GLY A 79 -4.50 -2.73 18.25
CA GLY A 79 -5.82 -2.80 18.84
C GLY A 79 -6.94 -2.91 17.81
N ALA A 80 -8.17 -2.85 18.29
CA ALA A 80 -9.36 -2.93 17.45
C ALA A 80 -9.53 -1.70 16.57
N GLN A 81 -9.88 -1.93 15.30
CA GLN A 81 -10.22 -0.94 14.30
C GLN A 81 -11.56 -1.32 13.67
N GLN A 82 -12.21 -0.38 13.01
CA GLN A 82 -13.51 -0.60 12.37
C GLN A 82 -13.55 -0.04 10.97
N VAL A 83 -14.23 -0.73 10.08
CA VAL A 83 -14.66 -0.22 8.77
C VAL A 83 -16.18 -0.04 8.78
N SER A 84 -16.64 1.02 8.12
CA SER A 84 -18.07 1.25 7.90
C SER A 84 -18.45 0.65 6.55
N VAL A 85 -19.47 -0.21 6.54
CA VAL A 85 -19.96 -0.94 5.36
C VAL A 85 -21.39 -0.49 5.06
N ASP A 86 -21.62 -0.02 3.84
CA ASP A 86 -22.92 0.35 3.32
C ASP A 86 -23.34 -0.64 2.22
N SER A 87 -24.40 -1.38 2.51
CA SER A 87 -25.06 -2.34 1.61
C SER A 87 -26.59 -2.19 1.65
N GLY A 88 -27.09 -0.95 1.76
CA GLY A 88 -28.50 -0.61 1.98
C GLY A 88 -28.81 -0.26 3.44
N ALA A 89 -28.04 -0.80 4.38
CA ALA A 89 -27.97 -0.35 5.78
C ALA A 89 -26.49 -0.26 6.18
N THR A 90 -26.13 0.79 6.91
CA THR A 90 -24.78 0.98 7.41
C THR A 90 -24.53 0.07 8.60
N ARG A 91 -23.41 -0.66 8.60
CA ARG A 91 -22.92 -1.49 9.69
C ARG A 91 -21.43 -1.34 9.87
N GLU A 92 -20.95 -1.53 11.09
CA GLU A 92 -19.53 -1.53 11.41
C GLU A 92 -18.99 -2.95 11.51
N LEU A 93 -17.85 -3.21 10.86
CA LEU A 93 -17.13 -4.48 11.00
C LEU A 93 -15.78 -4.20 11.63
N SER A 94 -15.45 -4.98 12.66
CA SER A 94 -14.19 -4.83 13.39
C SER A 94 -13.10 -5.74 12.83
N PHE A 95 -11.84 -5.25 12.87
CA PHE A 95 -10.64 -6.04 12.67
C PHE A 95 -9.59 -5.64 13.71
N ASN A 96 -8.63 -6.52 13.98
CA ASN A 96 -7.59 -6.24 14.97
C ASN A 96 -6.24 -5.98 14.32
N VAL A 97 -5.58 -4.90 14.74
CA VAL A 97 -4.22 -4.54 14.31
C VAL A 97 -3.22 -5.07 15.36
N GLY A 98 -2.35 -5.98 14.93
CA GLY A 98 -1.29 -6.54 15.76
C GLY A 98 -0.11 -5.57 15.93
N PRO A 99 0.80 -5.84 16.87
CA PRO A 99 2.01 -5.03 17.06
C PRO A 99 3.02 -5.30 15.94
N ARG A 100 3.76 -4.27 15.52
CA ARG A 100 4.94 -4.37 14.67
C ARG A 100 5.96 -3.30 15.04
N THR A 101 7.21 -3.72 15.20
CA THR A 101 8.33 -2.82 15.45
C THR A 101 9.17 -2.69 14.18
N TYR A 102 9.51 -1.46 13.83
CA TYR A 102 10.35 -1.14 12.69
C TYR A 102 11.76 -0.74 13.13
N ARG A 103 12.76 -1.25 12.42
CA ARG A 103 14.17 -0.95 12.71
C ARG A 103 14.52 0.50 12.36
N GLU A 104 15.57 1.02 12.97
CA GLU A 104 16.15 2.31 12.63
C GLU A 104 17.12 2.18 11.46
N GLN A 105 17.16 3.21 10.63
CA GLN A 105 18.15 3.41 9.57
C GLN A 105 18.76 4.81 9.72
N ARG A 106 20.07 4.86 9.94
CA ARG A 106 20.81 6.12 10.08
C ARG A 106 21.64 6.34 8.82
N ILE A 107 21.40 7.45 8.12
CA ILE A 107 22.03 7.79 6.84
C ILE A 107 22.70 9.16 6.95
N THR A 108 23.96 9.25 6.48
CA THR A 108 24.66 10.52 6.33
C THR A 108 24.51 11.03 4.91
N LEU A 109 23.89 12.20 4.75
CA LEU A 109 23.74 12.88 3.46
C LEU A 109 24.77 14.02 3.39
N LYS A 110 25.50 14.09 2.26
CA LYS A 110 26.47 15.17 1.98
C LYS A 110 25.74 16.47 1.64
N ASN A 111 24.63 16.41 0.91
CA ASN A 111 23.83 17.57 0.55
C ASN A 111 22.92 17.98 1.72
N LYS A 112 23.30 19.05 2.41
CA LYS A 112 22.54 19.58 3.57
C LYS A 112 21.12 20.05 3.19
N GLU A 113 20.90 20.55 1.98
CA GLU A 113 19.57 20.95 1.50
C GLU A 113 18.57 19.78 1.48
N GLN A 114 19.05 18.57 1.33
CA GLN A 114 18.21 17.35 1.36
C GLN A 114 17.90 16.86 2.79
N VAL A 115 18.56 17.44 3.81
CA VAL A 115 18.31 17.17 5.22
C VAL A 115 17.50 18.31 5.83
N SER A 116 18.01 19.53 5.71
CA SER A 116 17.42 20.77 6.24
C SER A 116 17.27 21.77 5.09
N PRO A 117 16.16 21.67 4.31
CA PRO A 117 15.97 22.51 3.14
C PRO A 117 15.86 23.99 3.47
N SER A 118 16.34 24.85 2.56
CA SER A 118 16.11 26.29 2.62
C SER A 118 14.60 26.62 2.55
N PRO A 119 14.16 27.80 3.00
CA PRO A 119 12.75 28.21 2.95
C PRO A 119 12.13 28.11 1.54
N ALA A 120 12.92 28.36 0.49
CA ALA A 120 12.47 28.23 -0.89
C ALA A 120 12.18 26.74 -1.25
N ASN A 121 13.08 25.83 -0.83
CA ASN A 121 12.91 24.39 -1.04
C ASN A 121 11.81 23.80 -0.16
N VAL A 122 11.56 24.34 1.03
CA VAL A 122 10.39 23.98 1.86
C VAL A 122 9.09 24.31 1.13
N LYS A 123 8.92 25.55 0.63
CA LYS A 123 7.73 25.94 -0.15
C LYS A 123 7.55 25.11 -1.42
N ARG A 124 8.65 24.77 -2.09
CA ARG A 124 8.64 23.85 -3.25
C ARG A 124 8.11 22.49 -2.83
N PHE A 125 8.68 21.90 -1.79
CA PHE A 125 8.29 20.59 -1.28
C PHE A 125 6.83 20.53 -0.82
N GLU A 126 6.34 21.55 -0.11
CA GLU A 126 4.93 21.62 0.37
C GLU A 126 3.95 21.56 -0.81
N ARG A 127 4.20 22.31 -1.87
CA ARG A 127 3.40 22.31 -3.10
C ARG A 127 3.45 20.94 -3.79
N GLU A 128 4.64 20.37 -3.94
CA GLU A 128 4.88 19.05 -4.55
C GLU A 128 4.25 17.93 -3.73
N LEU A 129 4.27 18.04 -2.41
CA LEU A 129 3.63 17.07 -1.50
C LEU A 129 2.10 17.12 -1.65
N ALA A 130 1.50 18.30 -1.75
CA ALA A 130 0.05 18.44 -1.95
C ALA A 130 -0.40 17.77 -3.26
N GLU A 131 0.37 17.90 -4.34
CA GLU A 131 0.09 17.25 -5.62
C GLU A 131 0.16 15.71 -5.48
N GLN A 132 1.20 15.20 -4.85
CA GLN A 132 1.37 13.76 -4.63
C GLN A 132 0.31 13.17 -3.70
N LEU A 133 -0.08 13.89 -2.63
CA LEU A 133 -1.16 13.46 -1.74
C LEU A 133 -2.49 13.37 -2.49
N LYS A 134 -2.77 14.32 -3.39
CA LYS A 134 -3.95 14.26 -4.27
C LYS A 134 -3.92 13.02 -5.18
N ALA A 135 -2.76 12.62 -5.68
CA ALA A 135 -2.62 11.40 -6.47
C ALA A 135 -2.88 10.15 -5.62
N TYR A 136 -2.34 10.07 -4.38
CA TYR A 136 -2.63 8.96 -3.46
C TYR A 136 -4.11 8.87 -3.04
N ASP A 137 -4.82 10.00 -3.00
CA ASP A 137 -6.24 10.09 -2.62
C ASP A 137 -7.19 9.73 -3.78
N GLN A 138 -6.69 9.48 -4.99
CA GLN A 138 -7.54 9.07 -6.10
C GLN A 138 -8.18 7.71 -5.84
N PHE A 139 -9.47 7.61 -6.20
CA PHE A 139 -10.24 6.39 -6.09
C PHE A 139 -11.07 6.21 -7.38
N SER A 140 -10.55 5.44 -8.32
CA SER A 140 -11.23 5.16 -9.58
C SER A 140 -12.20 3.99 -9.43
N ALA A 141 -13.23 3.92 -10.29
CA ALA A 141 -14.15 2.79 -10.34
C ALA A 141 -13.55 1.55 -11.04
N ARG A 142 -12.32 1.66 -11.56
CA ARG A 142 -11.62 0.54 -12.20
C ARG A 142 -11.45 -0.60 -11.19
N GLN A 143 -11.73 -1.82 -11.62
CA GLN A 143 -11.37 -3.01 -10.87
C GLN A 143 -9.88 -3.30 -11.08
N PRO A 144 -9.10 -3.58 -10.02
CA PRO A 144 -7.73 -4.06 -10.19
C PRO A 144 -7.68 -5.34 -11.01
N SER A 145 -6.77 -5.40 -11.98
CA SER A 145 -6.60 -6.60 -12.82
C SER A 145 -6.06 -7.79 -12.04
N ASN A 146 -5.31 -7.51 -10.98
CA ASN A 146 -4.75 -8.47 -10.05
C ASN A 146 -4.30 -7.76 -8.77
N LEU A 147 -4.20 -8.50 -7.68
CA LEU A 147 -3.73 -8.05 -6.37
C LEU A 147 -2.37 -8.64 -6.00
N LEU A 148 -1.92 -9.67 -6.71
CA LEU A 148 -0.56 -10.18 -6.63
C LEU A 148 0.27 -9.48 -7.71
N PHE A 149 1.17 -8.63 -7.27
CA PHE A 149 2.01 -7.80 -8.13
C PHE A 149 3.29 -8.53 -8.55
N ASP A 150 3.78 -8.22 -9.74
CA ASP A 150 5.16 -8.55 -10.10
C ASP A 150 6.12 -7.52 -9.50
N PRO A 151 7.33 -7.91 -9.10
CA PRO A 151 8.36 -6.95 -8.77
C PRO A 151 8.59 -5.98 -9.94
N PRO A 152 8.66 -4.66 -9.69
CA PRO A 152 8.82 -3.69 -10.78
C PRO A 152 10.20 -3.72 -11.46
N VAL A 153 11.17 -4.30 -10.79
CA VAL A 153 12.52 -4.60 -11.30
C VAL A 153 12.98 -5.94 -10.73
N ASP A 154 13.88 -6.59 -11.45
CA ASP A 154 14.58 -7.77 -10.95
C ASP A 154 15.91 -7.35 -10.30
N GLY A 155 16.01 -7.55 -8.98
CA GLY A 155 17.18 -7.19 -8.20
C GLY A 155 16.96 -7.21 -6.69
N PRO A 156 18.03 -7.15 -5.89
CA PRO A 156 17.94 -7.31 -4.45
C PRO A 156 17.24 -6.12 -3.76
N LEU A 157 16.46 -6.42 -2.72
CA LEU A 157 15.92 -5.42 -1.82
C LEU A 157 17.04 -4.86 -0.94
N SER A 158 17.26 -3.54 -1.00
CA SER A 158 18.29 -2.84 -0.22
C SER A 158 17.72 -2.14 1.01
N SER A 159 16.44 -1.74 0.99
CA SER A 159 15.81 -1.05 2.10
C SER A 159 14.33 -1.42 2.20
N PRO A 160 13.90 -2.07 3.30
CA PRO A 160 12.51 -2.47 3.48
C PRO A 160 11.63 -1.28 3.87
N PHE A 161 10.31 -1.47 3.75
CA PHE A 161 9.29 -0.55 4.22
C PHE A 161 9.31 -0.37 5.74
N GLY A 162 8.93 0.82 6.20
CA GLY A 162 8.70 1.13 7.61
C GLY A 162 9.94 1.50 8.41
N LEU A 163 11.15 1.45 7.85
CA LEU A 163 12.37 1.86 8.58
C LEU A 163 12.22 3.28 9.14
N ARG A 164 12.48 3.44 10.43
CA ARG A 164 12.58 4.76 11.07
C ARG A 164 13.88 5.43 10.61
N ARG A 165 13.76 6.48 9.80
CA ARG A 165 14.91 7.13 9.14
C ARG A 165 15.44 8.30 9.96
N PHE A 166 16.76 8.30 10.15
CA PHE A 166 17.53 9.41 10.71
C PHE A 166 18.54 9.90 9.67
N PHE A 167 18.39 11.12 9.20
CA PHE A 167 19.34 11.76 8.28
C PHE A 167 20.21 12.75 9.05
N ASN A 168 21.54 12.54 9.07
CA ASN A 168 22.48 13.34 9.82
C ASN A 168 22.11 13.49 11.32
N GLY A 169 21.50 12.45 11.91
CA GLY A 169 21.03 12.43 13.28
C GLY A 169 19.62 12.94 13.51
N GLU A 170 18.98 13.57 12.52
CA GLU A 170 17.61 14.09 12.62
C GLU A 170 16.57 13.07 12.17
N GLU A 171 15.56 12.81 13.03
CA GLU A 171 14.46 11.91 12.67
C GLU A 171 13.61 12.50 11.53
N ARG A 172 13.28 11.67 10.58
CA ARG A 172 12.48 11.99 9.39
C ARG A 172 11.34 10.99 9.23
N ASN A 173 10.45 11.27 8.28
CA ASN A 173 9.37 10.33 7.97
C ASN A 173 9.93 8.94 7.69
N PRO A 174 9.25 7.89 8.18
CA PRO A 174 9.64 6.51 7.92
C PRO A 174 9.74 6.19 6.44
N HIS A 175 10.52 5.17 6.10
CA HIS A 175 10.60 4.66 4.74
C HIS A 175 9.23 4.14 4.29
N SER A 176 8.66 4.75 3.27
CA SER A 176 7.28 4.52 2.84
C SER A 176 7.12 3.52 1.70
N GLY A 177 8.21 2.84 1.28
CA GLY A 177 8.22 1.90 0.17
C GLY A 177 9.30 0.83 0.31
N LEU A 178 9.63 0.19 -0.81
CA LEU A 178 10.76 -0.71 -0.95
C LEU A 178 11.84 -0.06 -1.84
N ASP A 179 13.10 -0.23 -1.47
CA ASP A 179 14.23 0.15 -2.34
C ASP A 179 14.86 -1.11 -2.93
N PHE A 180 15.02 -1.12 -4.27
CA PHE A 180 15.70 -2.18 -5.01
C PHE A 180 17.07 -1.66 -5.49
N ALA A 181 18.16 -2.32 -5.10
CA ALA A 181 19.52 -1.98 -5.48
C ALA A 181 19.80 -2.48 -6.90
N VAL A 182 19.47 -1.68 -7.89
CA VAL A 182 19.70 -1.97 -9.31
C VAL A 182 20.36 -0.79 -10.02
N GLY A 183 21.12 -1.07 -11.07
CA GLY A 183 21.89 -0.07 -11.80
C GLY A 183 21.02 0.98 -12.49
N ALA A 184 21.58 2.19 -12.68
CA ALA A 184 20.92 3.21 -13.49
C ALA A 184 20.64 2.71 -14.91
N GLY A 185 19.48 3.10 -15.47
CA GLY A 185 19.04 2.65 -16.79
C GLY A 185 18.27 1.33 -16.81
N THR A 186 18.23 0.57 -15.69
CA THR A 186 17.40 -0.65 -15.57
C THR A 186 15.95 -0.31 -15.88
N PRO A 187 15.25 -1.07 -16.76
CA PRO A 187 13.85 -0.85 -17.04
C PRO A 187 12.97 -1.09 -15.83
N ILE A 188 12.06 -0.14 -15.55
CA ILE A 188 11.03 -0.26 -14.51
C ILE A 188 9.74 -0.75 -15.18
N LYS A 189 9.13 -1.80 -14.66
CA LYS A 189 7.91 -2.40 -15.17
C LYS A 189 6.72 -2.10 -14.26
N SER A 190 5.54 -1.91 -14.84
CA SER A 190 4.30 -1.82 -14.07
C SER A 190 3.96 -3.18 -13.45
N PRO A 191 3.76 -3.26 -12.12
CA PRO A 191 3.52 -4.53 -11.42
C PRO A 191 2.16 -5.16 -11.75
N ALA A 192 1.23 -4.36 -12.25
CA ALA A 192 -0.12 -4.73 -12.70
C ALA A 192 -0.56 -3.79 -13.82
N ALA A 193 -1.66 -4.10 -14.51
CA ALA A 193 -2.28 -3.13 -15.40
C ALA A 193 -2.76 -1.90 -14.62
N GLY A 194 -2.69 -0.72 -15.25
CA GLY A 194 -3.11 0.52 -14.59
C GLY A 194 -3.01 1.74 -15.50
N LYS A 195 -3.45 2.87 -14.98
CA LYS A 195 -3.42 4.15 -15.68
C LYS A 195 -2.42 5.09 -15.02
N VAL A 196 -1.58 5.74 -15.81
CA VAL A 196 -0.68 6.78 -15.32
C VAL A 196 -1.49 8.01 -14.91
N ILE A 197 -1.43 8.38 -13.63
CA ILE A 197 -2.22 9.48 -13.05
C ILE A 197 -1.41 10.71 -12.70
N LEU A 198 -0.07 10.56 -12.54
CA LEU A 198 0.81 11.68 -12.24
C LEU A 198 2.22 11.37 -12.75
N VAL A 199 2.85 12.38 -13.35
CA VAL A 199 4.27 12.39 -13.74
C VAL A 199 4.86 13.72 -13.29
N GLY A 200 5.99 13.68 -12.59
CA GLY A 200 6.63 14.91 -12.10
C GLY A 200 8.12 14.74 -11.84
N ASP A 201 8.78 15.87 -11.52
CA ASP A 201 10.19 15.91 -11.06
C ASP A 201 10.24 16.72 -9.76
N TYR A 202 10.33 16.01 -8.65
CA TYR A 202 10.14 16.52 -7.30
C TYR A 202 11.45 16.66 -6.55
N PHE A 203 11.52 17.60 -5.63
CA PHE A 203 12.71 17.91 -4.87
C PHE A 203 13.30 16.70 -4.14
N PHE A 204 12.46 15.93 -3.45
CA PHE A 204 12.91 14.72 -2.74
C PHE A 204 12.81 13.45 -3.57
N ASN A 205 11.74 13.29 -4.35
CA ASN A 205 11.49 12.04 -5.06
C ASN A 205 12.18 12.00 -6.45
N GLY A 206 12.65 13.16 -6.97
CA GLY A 206 13.15 13.26 -8.34
C GLY A 206 12.08 12.90 -9.36
N LYS A 207 12.49 12.37 -10.50
CA LYS A 207 11.55 11.94 -11.54
C LYS A 207 10.68 10.80 -11.02
N THR A 208 9.37 10.99 -11.08
CA THR A 208 8.37 10.19 -10.37
C THR A 208 7.17 9.92 -11.27
N VAL A 209 6.63 8.70 -11.18
CA VAL A 209 5.40 8.28 -11.87
C VAL A 209 4.46 7.63 -10.87
N PHE A 210 3.16 7.95 -10.95
CA PHE A 210 2.09 7.28 -10.21
C PHE A 210 1.21 6.51 -11.19
N VAL A 211 0.86 5.28 -10.85
CA VAL A 211 -0.01 4.40 -11.62
C VAL A 211 -1.18 3.96 -10.75
N ASP A 212 -2.40 4.27 -11.17
CA ASP A 212 -3.64 3.81 -10.56
C ASP A 212 -4.03 2.44 -11.13
N HIS A 213 -4.02 1.42 -10.27
CA HIS A 213 -4.43 0.05 -10.60
C HIS A 213 -5.94 -0.17 -10.39
N GLY A 214 -6.62 0.78 -9.74
CA GLY A 214 -8.05 0.76 -9.46
C GLY A 214 -8.39 0.83 -7.99
N GLN A 215 -9.52 1.46 -7.65
CA GLN A 215 -10.08 1.56 -6.31
C GLN A 215 -9.08 2.01 -5.24
N GLY A 216 -8.21 2.99 -5.55
CA GLY A 216 -7.22 3.52 -4.61
C GLY A 216 -5.99 2.62 -4.40
N LEU A 217 -5.83 1.54 -5.17
CA LEU A 217 -4.60 0.76 -5.24
C LEU A 217 -3.65 1.44 -6.21
N ILE A 218 -2.61 2.10 -5.69
CA ILE A 218 -1.73 2.97 -6.47
C ILE A 218 -0.27 2.58 -6.24
N SER A 219 0.51 2.47 -7.33
CA SER A 219 1.96 2.39 -7.29
C SER A 219 2.59 3.74 -7.54
N MET A 220 3.71 4.04 -6.86
CA MET A 220 4.56 5.17 -7.15
C MET A 220 6.02 4.71 -7.32
N PHE A 221 6.65 5.18 -8.38
CA PHE A 221 8.05 4.90 -8.74
C PHE A 221 8.82 6.21 -8.71
N CYS A 222 9.97 6.29 -8.04
CA CYS A 222 10.75 7.51 -8.02
C CYS A 222 12.26 7.29 -8.15
N HIS A 223 13.02 8.38 -8.08
CA HIS A 223 14.46 8.47 -8.37
C HIS A 223 14.86 8.09 -9.80
N MET A 224 13.89 8.14 -10.73
CA MET A 224 14.09 7.69 -12.12
C MET A 224 15.09 8.57 -12.88
N SER A 225 15.87 7.96 -13.79
CA SER A 225 16.70 8.71 -14.75
C SER A 225 15.88 9.17 -15.95
N LYS A 226 14.90 8.36 -16.37
CA LYS A 226 14.02 8.63 -17.50
C LYS A 226 12.62 8.14 -17.22
N VAL A 227 11.62 8.91 -17.62
CA VAL A 227 10.21 8.52 -17.66
C VAL A 227 9.86 8.23 -19.12
N ASP A 228 9.26 7.07 -19.37
CA ASP A 228 8.89 6.61 -20.72
C ASP A 228 7.37 6.70 -20.98
N VAL A 229 6.61 7.27 -20.05
CA VAL A 229 5.15 7.40 -20.07
C VAL A 229 4.68 8.83 -19.79
N LYS A 230 3.41 9.12 -20.08
CA LYS A 230 2.75 10.40 -19.75
C LYS A 230 1.43 10.17 -19.03
N VAL A 231 0.92 11.18 -18.36
CA VAL A 231 -0.39 11.14 -17.69
C VAL A 231 -1.48 10.76 -18.70
N GLY A 232 -2.31 9.80 -18.31
CA GLY A 232 -3.39 9.25 -19.13
C GLY A 232 -3.03 7.95 -19.85
N ASP A 233 -1.75 7.58 -19.95
CA ASP A 233 -1.34 6.33 -20.60
C ASP A 233 -1.88 5.12 -19.82
N GLU A 234 -2.42 4.14 -20.56
CA GLU A 234 -2.83 2.84 -20.05
C GLU A 234 -1.66 1.86 -20.16
N LEU A 235 -1.28 1.28 -19.03
CA LEU A 235 -0.18 0.33 -18.96
C LEU A 235 -0.72 -1.09 -18.78
N PRO A 236 -0.27 -2.06 -19.57
CA PRO A 236 -0.47 -3.47 -19.24
C PRO A 236 0.46 -3.86 -18.08
N ARG A 237 0.17 -4.99 -17.41
CA ARG A 237 1.11 -5.66 -16.51
C ARG A 237 2.44 -5.92 -17.24
N GLY A 238 3.57 -5.57 -16.64
CA GLY A 238 4.89 -5.66 -17.26
C GLY A 238 5.22 -4.53 -18.26
N GLY A 239 4.28 -3.59 -18.50
CA GLY A 239 4.53 -2.39 -19.33
C GLY A 239 5.65 -1.53 -18.76
N THR A 240 6.49 -0.95 -19.64
CA THR A 240 7.62 -0.11 -19.21
C THR A 240 7.13 1.25 -18.73
N VAL A 241 7.49 1.62 -17.50
CA VAL A 241 7.21 2.92 -16.87
C VAL A 241 8.33 3.93 -17.15
N GLY A 242 9.58 3.43 -17.13
CA GLY A 242 10.78 4.26 -17.33
C GLY A 242 12.05 3.53 -16.92
N ARG A 243 13.05 4.28 -16.42
CA ARG A 243 14.38 3.76 -16.11
C ARG A 243 14.83 4.19 -14.73
N VAL A 244 15.46 3.28 -14.01
CA VAL A 244 16.10 3.52 -12.71
C VAL A 244 17.15 4.61 -12.81
N GLY A 245 17.26 5.43 -11.78
CA GLY A 245 18.23 6.52 -11.67
C GLY A 245 18.62 6.82 -10.24
N ALA A 246 19.01 8.07 -10.00
CA ALA A 246 19.39 8.61 -8.69
C ALA A 246 18.96 10.09 -8.56
N THR A 247 17.84 10.47 -9.20
CA THR A 247 17.33 11.85 -9.11
C THR A 247 16.66 12.10 -7.75
N GLY A 248 16.56 13.35 -7.34
CA GLY A 248 16.05 13.73 -6.03
C GLY A 248 16.98 13.38 -4.87
N ARG A 249 16.43 12.93 -3.73
CA ARG A 249 17.19 12.56 -2.52
C ARG A 249 17.58 11.09 -2.55
N ALA A 250 18.61 10.75 -3.30
CA ALA A 250 19.15 9.40 -3.42
C ALA A 250 20.66 9.41 -3.13
N THR A 251 21.16 8.36 -2.50
CA THR A 251 22.60 8.17 -2.22
C THR A 251 23.33 7.46 -3.37
N GLY A 252 22.59 6.87 -4.29
CA GLY A 252 23.08 6.15 -5.47
C GLY A 252 21.92 5.60 -6.29
N PRO A 253 22.18 4.98 -7.44
CA PRO A 253 21.13 4.39 -8.27
C PRO A 253 20.36 3.32 -7.54
N HIS A 254 19.03 3.44 -7.52
CA HIS A 254 18.08 2.45 -7.00
C HIS A 254 16.67 2.78 -7.48
N LEU A 255 15.77 1.81 -7.44
CA LEU A 255 14.34 2.06 -7.53
C LEU A 255 13.75 2.18 -6.13
N HIS A 256 13.09 3.28 -5.82
CA HIS A 256 12.16 3.36 -4.72
C HIS A 256 10.73 3.16 -5.26
N TRP A 257 10.01 2.17 -4.70
CA TRP A 257 8.65 1.82 -5.10
C TRP A 257 7.71 1.80 -3.90
N ASN A 258 6.60 2.55 -4.01
CA ASN A 258 5.51 2.57 -3.03
C ASN A 258 4.28 1.84 -3.56
N VAL A 259 3.51 1.26 -2.64
CA VAL A 259 2.10 0.88 -2.85
C VAL A 259 1.25 1.62 -1.83
N SER A 260 0.10 2.11 -2.28
CA SER A 260 -0.90 2.71 -1.37
C SER A 260 -2.27 2.08 -1.56
N LEU A 261 -3.04 2.07 -0.48
CA LEU A 261 -4.47 1.74 -0.41
C LEU A 261 -5.18 2.83 0.38
N ASN A 262 -6.42 3.17 0.02
CA ASN A 262 -7.23 4.19 0.71
C ASN A 262 -6.44 5.44 1.12
N GLY A 263 -5.50 5.90 0.28
CA GLY A 263 -4.68 7.10 0.49
C GLY A 263 -3.47 6.92 1.42
N VAL A 264 -3.22 5.73 1.97
CA VAL A 264 -2.08 5.47 2.85
C VAL A 264 -1.07 4.50 2.23
N ARG A 265 0.24 4.76 2.44
CA ARG A 265 1.30 3.85 1.99
C ARG A 265 1.33 2.62 2.88
N VAL A 266 1.38 1.46 2.25
CA VAL A 266 1.45 0.14 2.88
C VAL A 266 2.69 -0.60 2.43
N ASP A 267 3.08 -1.64 3.15
CA ASP A 267 4.26 -2.45 2.85
C ASP A 267 4.10 -3.16 1.49
N PRO A 268 4.84 -2.75 0.43
CA PRO A 268 4.69 -3.34 -0.89
C PRO A 268 5.07 -4.82 -0.95
N SER A 269 5.86 -5.32 0.01
CA SER A 269 6.25 -6.74 0.07
C SER A 269 5.04 -7.68 0.23
N ILE A 270 3.92 -7.17 0.77
CA ILE A 270 2.67 -7.92 0.90
C ILE A 270 2.11 -8.31 -0.48
N PHE A 271 2.32 -7.48 -1.50
CA PHE A 271 1.74 -7.65 -2.83
C PHE A 271 2.62 -8.48 -3.78
N ILE A 272 3.92 -8.60 -3.54
CA ILE A 272 4.85 -9.38 -4.37
C ILE A 272 5.10 -10.80 -3.84
N GLY A 273 4.37 -11.21 -2.79
CA GLY A 273 4.49 -12.55 -2.19
C GLY A 273 5.87 -12.83 -1.60
N LYS A 274 6.32 -14.07 -1.68
CA LYS A 274 7.67 -14.46 -1.25
C LYS A 274 8.70 -14.02 -2.30
N TYR A 275 8.89 -12.71 -2.45
CA TYR A 275 10.03 -12.21 -3.20
C TYR A 275 11.29 -12.49 -2.35
N GLN A 276 12.05 -13.47 -2.80
CA GLN A 276 13.42 -13.68 -2.31
C GLN A 276 14.33 -13.06 -3.37
N PRO A 277 15.09 -12.01 -3.01
CA PRO A 277 16.07 -11.43 -3.92
C PRO A 277 17.23 -12.41 -4.15
#